data_5c1cbd9c8d00dd246433bbae22e96089
#
_entry.id   5c1cbd9c8d00dd246433bbae22e96089
#
_cell.length_a   1.000
_cell.length_b   1.000
_cell.length_c   1.000
_cell.angle_alpha   90.00
_cell.angle_beta   90.00
_cell.angle_gamma   90.00
#
_symmetry.space_group_name_H-M   'P 1'
#
loop_
_entity.id
_entity.type
_entity.pdbx_description
1 polymer ?
#
loop_
_entity_poly.entity_id
_entity_poly.type
_entity_poly.pdbx_seq_one_letter_code
_entity_poly.pdbx_strand_id
1 'polypeptide(L)'
;KPLISDTLTGVEIKGLGSANAEQHRDRITRFGILKHRSKQQENFLWTLAKFKENYPKDSQDEESTKALKAAQKLQGCGNFLLFKNFYTIEQVKLVKFQVCNQHLLCPFCAAIRASRSVDRYVKRVDQLLKENKKLKPVLITLTVKNGTDLKERFEHLTDSFKTLLSRRRDYLKKGRGFNQFCKIEGAFYSSEYTYNPKTKEWHPHIHIFGLIEQWIEQQELEDTWHEITGDSYIVDVRRVKKEKGLGYTNGVSEVFKYALKFGALSVENTWEAFKILKGKRLTGSFGLLHGVKLPENLADDVSSTDDLPYLEMLYKFVFAKKSYYDLVITRHVEPQARHDNEADELRGQRGEVELSKRKKQHWQVPPLTRVRVRQRIRRWDGYMCVLH
;
A
#
# COMPACT_ATOMS: atom_id res chain seq x y z
N LYS A 1 -0.81 31.84 9.38
CA LYS A 1 0.11 31.28 8.35
C LYS A 1 1.47 31.14 8.98
N PRO A 2 2.00 29.92 9.20
CA PRO A 2 3.40 29.77 9.57
C PRO A 2 4.25 29.76 8.30
N LEU A 3 5.19 30.69 8.23
CA LEU A 3 6.29 30.71 7.28
C LEU A 3 7.15 29.46 7.51
N ILE A 4 7.11 28.53 6.56
CA ILE A 4 8.05 27.41 6.50
C ILE A 4 9.30 27.99 5.83
N SER A 5 10.39 28.10 6.58
CA SER A 5 11.70 28.52 6.05
C SER A 5 12.25 27.45 5.12
N ASP A 6 12.52 27.83 3.87
CA ASP A 6 12.96 27.02 2.73
C ASP A 6 14.44 26.57 2.78
N THR A 7 14.98 26.18 3.90
CA THR A 7 16.42 25.91 4.03
C THR A 7 16.85 24.45 3.95
N LEU A 8 15.98 23.49 3.54
CA LEU A 8 16.34 22.06 3.53
C LEU A 8 16.23 21.32 2.19
N THR A 9 15.93 22.00 1.09
CA THR A 9 15.84 21.33 -0.23
C THR A 9 16.37 22.17 -1.38
N GLY A 10 17.48 22.87 -1.18
CA GLY A 10 18.13 23.72 -2.18
C GLY A 10 18.78 22.97 -3.37
N VAL A 11 18.46 21.69 -3.61
CA VAL A 11 18.87 21.01 -4.82
C VAL A 11 17.77 21.20 -5.86
N GLU A 12 17.96 22.19 -6.75
CA GLU A 12 17.18 22.26 -7.98
C GLU A 12 17.37 20.95 -8.75
N ILE A 13 16.29 20.17 -8.88
CA ILE A 13 16.29 18.98 -9.71
C ILE A 13 16.28 19.45 -11.16
N LYS A 14 17.47 19.66 -11.75
CA LYS A 14 17.61 20.07 -13.14
C LYS A 14 16.81 19.13 -14.05
N GLY A 15 16.01 19.71 -14.95
CA GLY A 15 15.24 18.97 -15.97
C GLY A 15 13.83 18.53 -15.55
N LEU A 16 13.29 18.99 -14.42
CA LEU A 16 11.87 18.87 -14.09
C LEU A 16 11.18 20.21 -14.24
N GLY A 17 10.08 20.27 -14.99
CA GLY A 17 9.16 21.42 -14.99
C GLY A 17 8.64 21.67 -13.55
N SER A 18 8.31 22.91 -13.23
CA SER A 18 7.95 23.34 -11.87
C SER A 18 6.82 22.48 -11.23
N ALA A 19 5.79 22.11 -12.00
CA ALA A 19 4.67 21.30 -11.56
C ALA A 19 5.10 19.85 -11.21
N ASN A 20 5.98 19.22 -12.00
CA ASN A 20 6.45 17.87 -11.73
C ASN A 20 7.43 17.81 -10.56
N ALA A 21 8.23 18.87 -10.37
CA ALA A 21 9.10 19.01 -9.21
C ALA A 21 8.29 19.16 -7.91
N GLU A 22 7.20 19.90 -7.92
CA GLU A 22 6.28 20.03 -6.79
C GLU A 22 5.59 18.71 -6.47
N GLN A 23 5.06 18.02 -7.48
CA GLN A 23 4.44 16.70 -7.30
C GLN A 23 5.43 15.68 -6.72
N HIS A 24 6.69 15.71 -7.14
CA HIS A 24 7.73 14.84 -6.60
C HIS A 24 8.04 15.18 -5.14
N ARG A 25 8.19 16.47 -4.79
CA ARG A 25 8.39 16.91 -3.39
C ARG A 25 7.24 16.47 -2.49
N ASP A 26 6.00 16.63 -2.94
CA ASP A 26 4.81 16.18 -2.22
C ASP A 26 4.82 14.67 -1.99
N ARG A 27 5.22 13.90 -3.01
CA ARG A 27 5.34 12.44 -2.92
C ARG A 27 6.37 12.03 -1.87
N ILE A 28 7.55 12.65 -1.87
CA ILE A 28 8.61 12.42 -0.87
C ILE A 28 8.13 12.80 0.54
N THR A 29 7.48 13.94 0.69
CA THR A 29 6.93 14.41 1.98
C THR A 29 5.90 13.43 2.53
N ARG A 30 4.97 12.95 1.70
CA ARG A 30 3.98 11.92 2.08
C ARG A 30 4.66 10.62 2.52
N PHE A 31 5.67 10.17 1.78
CA PHE A 31 6.45 8.99 2.16
C PHE A 31 7.16 9.18 3.50
N GLY A 32 7.70 10.37 3.77
CA GLY A 32 8.31 10.72 5.05
C GLY A 32 7.33 10.58 6.22
N ILE A 33 6.11 11.10 6.09
CA ILE A 33 5.04 10.98 7.10
C ILE A 33 4.67 9.50 7.33
N LEU A 34 4.47 8.74 6.27
CA LEU A 34 4.09 7.32 6.37
C LEU A 34 5.20 6.49 7.00
N LYS A 35 6.45 6.75 6.62
CA LYS A 35 7.61 6.07 7.19
C LYS A 35 7.83 6.45 8.66
N HIS A 36 7.59 7.71 9.04
CA HIS A 36 7.64 8.15 10.43
C HIS A 36 6.70 7.30 11.32
N ARG A 37 5.45 7.14 10.90
CA ARG A 37 4.47 6.29 11.61
C ARG A 37 4.87 4.82 11.63
N SER A 38 5.42 4.30 10.53
CA SER A 38 5.97 2.95 10.50
C SER A 38 7.11 2.77 11.49
N LYS A 39 7.96 3.79 11.68
CA LYS A 39 9.05 3.77 12.65
C LYS A 39 8.55 3.86 14.10
N GLN A 40 7.50 4.62 14.36
CA GLN A 40 6.83 4.62 15.66
C GLN A 40 6.29 3.23 16.03
N GLN A 41 5.62 2.57 15.06
CA GLN A 41 5.14 1.21 15.24
C GLN A 41 6.28 0.21 15.47
N GLU A 42 7.36 0.32 14.71
CA GLU A 42 8.57 -0.50 14.89
C GLU A 42 9.15 -0.33 16.30
N ASN A 43 9.30 0.92 16.78
CA ASN A 43 9.83 1.21 18.11
C ASN A 43 8.94 0.64 19.22
N PHE A 44 7.62 0.77 19.10
CA PHE A 44 6.67 0.16 20.03
C PHE A 44 6.82 -1.37 20.09
N LEU A 45 6.95 -2.03 18.95
CA LEU A 45 7.14 -3.48 18.88
C LEU A 45 8.48 -3.93 19.48
N TRP A 46 9.54 -3.15 19.31
CA TRP A 46 10.81 -3.39 19.98
C TRP A 46 10.69 -3.27 21.50
N THR A 47 9.92 -2.30 21.98
CA THR A 47 9.65 -2.15 23.43
C THR A 47 8.91 -3.37 23.97
N LEU A 48 7.85 -3.84 23.30
CA LEU A 48 7.14 -5.06 23.68
C LEU A 48 8.06 -6.29 23.68
N ALA A 49 8.98 -6.39 22.70
CA ALA A 49 9.92 -7.49 22.62
C ALA A 49 10.97 -7.48 23.74
N LYS A 50 11.45 -6.29 24.16
CA LYS A 50 12.47 -6.12 25.21
C LYS A 50 11.98 -6.45 26.62
N PHE A 51 10.70 -6.30 26.89
CA PHE A 51 10.12 -6.74 28.18
C PHE A 51 10.45 -8.20 28.51
N LYS A 52 10.80 -8.99 27.51
CA LYS A 52 11.10 -10.40 27.59
C LYS A 52 12.51 -10.73 28.06
N GLU A 53 13.51 -9.88 27.77
CA GLU A 53 14.91 -10.15 28.16
C GLU A 53 15.11 -10.16 29.68
N ASN A 54 14.17 -9.57 30.43
CA ASN A 54 14.24 -9.43 31.89
C ASN A 54 13.40 -10.48 32.65
N TYR A 55 12.71 -11.42 31.98
CA TYR A 55 11.92 -12.46 32.62
C TYR A 55 12.50 -13.87 32.39
N PRO A 56 12.30 -14.82 33.33
CA PRO A 56 12.82 -16.18 33.23
C PRO A 56 12.38 -16.88 31.93
N LYS A 57 13.24 -17.73 31.36
CA LYS A 57 13.02 -18.41 30.09
C LYS A 57 11.75 -19.28 30.01
N ASP A 58 11.16 -19.65 31.12
CA ASP A 58 9.97 -20.51 31.21
C ASP A 58 8.64 -19.80 30.96
N SER A 59 8.61 -18.47 31.01
CA SER A 59 7.45 -17.65 30.63
C SER A 59 7.65 -16.95 29.29
N GLN A 60 7.95 -17.72 28.24
CA GLN A 60 8.08 -17.15 26.90
C GLN A 60 6.70 -16.69 26.40
N ASP A 61 6.36 -15.44 26.67
CA ASP A 61 5.15 -14.81 26.18
C ASP A 61 5.12 -14.84 24.65
N GLU A 62 4.13 -15.54 24.11
CA GLU A 62 3.93 -15.68 22.65
C GLU A 62 3.80 -14.32 21.96
N GLU A 63 3.23 -13.32 22.65
CA GLU A 63 3.05 -11.97 22.16
C GLU A 63 4.39 -11.26 21.92
N SER A 64 5.31 -11.36 22.86
CA SER A 64 6.66 -10.78 22.77
C SER A 64 7.45 -11.37 21.58
N THR A 65 7.32 -12.69 21.36
CA THR A 65 7.93 -13.34 20.19
C THR A 65 7.31 -12.87 18.87
N LYS A 66 6.00 -12.69 18.82
CA LYS A 66 5.29 -12.13 17.65
C LYS A 66 5.72 -10.69 17.40
N ALA A 67 5.83 -9.88 18.45
CA ALA A 67 6.27 -8.49 18.37
C ALA A 67 7.72 -8.38 17.83
N LEU A 68 8.65 -9.21 18.34
CA LEU A 68 10.02 -9.26 17.85
C LEU A 68 10.09 -9.54 16.34
N LYS A 69 9.41 -10.60 15.89
CA LYS A 69 9.37 -10.95 14.46
C LYS A 69 8.77 -9.84 13.59
N ALA A 70 7.77 -9.13 14.11
CA ALA A 70 7.15 -8.03 13.41
C ALA A 70 8.06 -6.80 13.35
N ALA A 71 8.73 -6.43 14.45
CA ALA A 71 9.70 -5.35 14.52
C ALA A 71 10.86 -5.56 13.53
N GLN A 72 11.47 -6.75 13.53
CA GLN A 72 12.53 -7.12 12.60
C GLN A 72 12.13 -6.94 11.13
N LYS A 73 10.89 -7.31 10.77
CA LYS A 73 10.37 -7.10 9.41
C LYS A 73 10.22 -5.61 9.06
N LEU A 74 9.81 -4.76 10.00
CA LEU A 74 9.62 -3.33 9.76
C LEU A 74 10.95 -2.57 9.65
N GLN A 75 12.00 -3.05 10.28
CA GLN A 75 13.27 -2.34 10.49
C GLN A 75 13.89 -1.76 9.20
N GLY A 76 13.89 -2.52 8.11
CA GLY A 76 14.47 -2.08 6.84
C GLY A 76 13.51 -1.36 5.91
N CYS A 77 12.20 -1.43 6.17
CA CYS A 77 11.16 -0.97 5.25
C CYS A 77 11.23 0.52 4.98
N GLY A 78 11.38 0.91 3.70
CA GLY A 78 11.38 2.31 3.29
C GLY A 78 12.54 3.15 3.83
N ASN A 79 13.65 2.54 4.25
CA ASN A 79 14.83 3.31 4.70
C ASN A 79 15.50 4.05 3.55
N PHE A 80 15.42 3.50 2.34
CA PHE A 80 15.96 4.09 1.12
C PHE A 80 14.92 4.03 0.01
N LEU A 81 14.88 5.10 -0.80
CA LEU A 81 14.05 5.21 -1.99
C LEU A 81 14.94 5.59 -3.17
N LEU A 82 14.95 4.78 -4.23
CA LEU A 82 15.65 5.09 -5.46
C LEU A 82 14.65 5.52 -6.52
N PHE A 83 14.79 6.75 -6.98
CA PHE A 83 14.02 7.30 -8.08
C PHE A 83 14.89 7.42 -9.33
N LYS A 84 14.26 7.30 -10.50
CA LYS A 84 14.80 7.72 -11.78
C LYS A 84 13.99 8.91 -12.27
N ASN A 85 14.68 10.03 -12.55
CA ASN A 85 14.11 11.19 -13.19
C ASN A 85 14.45 11.13 -14.68
N PHE A 86 13.48 10.78 -15.51
CA PHE A 86 13.57 10.80 -16.98
C PHE A 86 13.30 12.22 -17.45
N TYR A 87 14.33 13.06 -17.42
CA TYR A 87 14.22 14.50 -17.63
C TYR A 87 13.78 14.89 -19.06
N THR A 88 13.95 14.01 -20.04
CA THR A 88 13.50 14.23 -21.44
C THR A 88 11.97 14.16 -21.58
N ILE A 89 11.29 13.46 -20.70
CA ILE A 89 9.83 13.30 -20.69
C ILE A 89 9.20 13.82 -19.38
N GLU A 90 10.00 14.49 -18.56
CA GLU A 90 9.57 15.06 -17.26
C GLU A 90 8.86 14.08 -16.32
N GLN A 91 9.31 12.82 -16.25
CA GLN A 91 8.73 11.80 -15.39
C GLN A 91 9.70 11.33 -14.32
N VAL A 92 9.23 11.30 -13.06
CA VAL A 92 9.97 10.72 -11.94
C VAL A 92 9.31 9.43 -11.49
N LYS A 93 10.05 8.33 -11.57
CA LYS A 93 9.57 6.98 -11.20
C LYS A 93 10.33 6.43 -9.99
N LEU A 94 9.62 5.86 -9.03
CA LEU A 94 10.19 5.12 -7.90
C LEU A 94 10.52 3.70 -8.36
N VAL A 95 11.81 3.40 -8.53
CA VAL A 95 12.25 2.15 -9.17
C VAL A 95 12.71 1.09 -8.18
N LYS A 96 13.22 1.50 -7.01
CA LYS A 96 13.70 0.55 -6.00
C LYS A 96 13.50 1.07 -4.59
N PHE A 97 13.02 0.19 -3.71
CA PHE A 97 12.88 0.44 -2.29
C PHE A 97 12.67 -0.89 -1.55
N GLN A 98 12.92 -0.89 -0.25
CA GLN A 98 12.71 -2.07 0.58
C GLN A 98 11.31 -2.07 1.18
N VAL A 99 10.62 -3.20 1.12
CA VAL A 99 9.28 -3.40 1.66
C VAL A 99 9.24 -4.51 2.70
N CYS A 100 8.47 -4.32 3.78
CA CYS A 100 8.26 -5.34 4.80
C CYS A 100 7.07 -6.26 4.52
N ASN A 101 6.23 -5.93 3.56
CA ASN A 101 4.96 -6.59 3.23
C ASN A 101 3.97 -6.72 4.42
N GLN A 102 4.16 -5.92 5.49
CA GLN A 102 3.29 -5.89 6.66
C GLN A 102 2.29 -4.72 6.55
N HIS A 103 1.43 -4.73 5.54
CA HIS A 103 0.51 -3.62 5.23
C HIS A 103 -0.53 -3.32 6.33
N LEU A 104 -0.74 -4.20 7.29
CA LEU A 104 -1.56 -3.95 8.48
C LEU A 104 -0.79 -3.30 9.65
N LEU A 105 0.55 -3.22 9.56
CA LEU A 105 1.40 -2.57 10.55
C LEU A 105 2.17 -1.39 9.98
N CYS A 106 2.45 -1.42 8.70
CA CYS A 106 3.31 -0.47 8.00
C CYS A 106 2.48 0.43 7.09
N PRO A 107 2.21 1.67 7.46
CA PRO A 107 1.47 2.62 6.62
C PRO A 107 2.15 2.87 5.27
N PHE A 108 3.48 2.83 5.22
CA PHE A 108 4.25 2.98 3.98
C PHE A 108 3.93 1.86 2.98
N CYS A 109 4.01 0.58 3.42
CA CYS A 109 3.64 -0.55 2.56
C CYS A 109 2.16 -0.54 2.18
N ALA A 110 1.27 -0.15 3.12
CA ALA A 110 -0.16 -0.04 2.85
C ALA A 110 -0.44 0.97 1.74
N ALA A 111 0.20 2.15 1.79
CA ALA A 111 0.02 3.22 0.80
C ALA A 111 0.45 2.79 -0.60
N ILE A 112 1.64 2.22 -0.72
CA ILE A 112 2.16 1.77 -2.02
C ILE A 112 1.29 0.66 -2.60
N ARG A 113 0.89 -0.33 -1.78
CA ARG A 113 0.00 -1.40 -2.20
C ARG A 113 -1.35 -0.86 -2.68
N ALA A 114 -1.94 0.09 -1.94
CA ALA A 114 -3.19 0.74 -2.31
C ALA A 114 -3.07 1.46 -3.67
N SER A 115 -2.03 2.25 -3.87
CA SER A 115 -1.77 2.93 -5.14
C SER A 115 -1.70 1.94 -6.32
N ARG A 116 -0.98 0.83 -6.17
CA ARG A 116 -0.90 -0.20 -7.23
C ARG A 116 -2.23 -0.89 -7.50
N SER A 117 -3.04 -1.08 -6.45
CA SER A 117 -4.40 -1.59 -6.63
C SER A 117 -5.24 -0.62 -7.44
N VAL A 118 -5.21 0.66 -7.09
CA VAL A 118 -5.93 1.72 -7.81
C VAL A 118 -5.54 1.73 -9.29
N ASP A 119 -4.25 1.78 -9.60
CA ASP A 119 -3.75 1.83 -10.99
C ASP A 119 -4.27 0.66 -11.84
N ARG A 120 -4.31 -0.55 -11.27
CA ARG A 120 -4.77 -1.74 -11.98
C ARG A 120 -6.28 -1.77 -12.17
N TYR A 121 -7.02 -1.44 -11.13
CA TYR A 121 -8.48 -1.44 -11.22
C TYR A 121 -9.02 -0.29 -12.06
N VAL A 122 -8.42 0.89 -12.03
CA VAL A 122 -8.81 2.00 -12.92
C VAL A 122 -8.65 1.59 -14.38
N LYS A 123 -7.53 0.99 -14.78
CA LYS A 123 -7.32 0.48 -16.14
C LYS A 123 -8.39 -0.53 -16.56
N ARG A 124 -8.75 -1.46 -15.67
CA ARG A 124 -9.78 -2.46 -15.95
C ARG A 124 -11.18 -1.86 -16.03
N VAL A 125 -11.51 -0.94 -15.14
CA VAL A 125 -12.80 -0.20 -15.15
C VAL A 125 -12.93 0.60 -16.45
N ASP A 126 -11.91 1.38 -16.83
CA ASP A 126 -11.93 2.15 -18.09
C ASP A 126 -12.11 1.25 -19.32
N GLN A 127 -11.47 0.08 -19.33
CA GLN A 127 -11.65 -0.90 -20.40
C GLN A 127 -13.10 -1.38 -20.49
N LEU A 128 -13.67 -1.86 -19.37
CA LEU A 128 -15.05 -2.37 -19.34
C LEU A 128 -16.09 -1.31 -19.72
N LEU A 129 -15.89 -0.06 -19.26
CA LEU A 129 -16.80 1.05 -19.62
C LEU A 129 -16.67 1.50 -21.09
N LYS A 130 -15.55 1.20 -21.75
CA LYS A 130 -15.42 1.38 -23.22
C LYS A 130 -16.14 0.27 -23.97
N GLU A 131 -16.02 -0.97 -23.51
CA GLU A 131 -16.63 -2.16 -24.11
C GLU A 131 -18.16 -2.16 -23.96
N ASN A 132 -18.68 -1.80 -22.77
CA ASN A 132 -20.13 -1.73 -22.51
C ASN A 132 -20.55 -0.36 -21.94
N LYS A 133 -21.20 0.45 -22.79
CA LYS A 133 -21.69 1.80 -22.45
C LYS A 133 -22.89 1.83 -21.51
N LYS A 134 -23.57 0.69 -21.29
CA LYS A 134 -24.68 0.58 -20.34
C LYS A 134 -24.19 0.52 -18.89
N LEU A 135 -22.96 0.05 -18.68
CA LEU A 135 -22.37 -0.04 -17.35
C LEU A 135 -22.18 1.35 -16.73
N LYS A 136 -22.56 1.45 -15.47
CA LYS A 136 -22.43 2.66 -14.65
C LYS A 136 -21.69 2.31 -13.36
N PRO A 137 -20.64 3.03 -13.00
CA PRO A 137 -19.92 2.79 -11.76
C PRO A 137 -20.67 3.36 -10.57
N VAL A 138 -20.70 2.57 -9.48
CA VAL A 138 -21.30 2.93 -8.20
C VAL A 138 -20.34 2.63 -7.06
N LEU A 139 -20.44 3.41 -6.01
CA LEU A 139 -19.79 3.14 -4.73
C LEU A 139 -20.86 2.76 -3.72
N ILE A 140 -20.67 1.64 -3.04
CA ILE A 140 -21.58 1.14 -2.01
C ILE A 140 -20.78 1.00 -0.72
N THR A 141 -21.34 1.48 0.39
CA THR A 141 -20.78 1.27 1.73
C THR A 141 -21.81 0.50 2.56
N LEU A 142 -21.38 -0.64 3.10
CA LEU A 142 -22.15 -1.44 4.04
C LEU A 142 -21.49 -1.38 5.41
N THR A 143 -22.26 -1.11 6.46
CA THR A 143 -21.75 -1.05 7.83
C THR A 143 -22.44 -2.11 8.71
N VAL A 144 -21.79 -2.45 9.82
CA VAL A 144 -22.45 -3.15 10.94
C VAL A 144 -22.33 -2.29 12.18
N LYS A 145 -23.14 -2.58 13.20
CA LYS A 145 -23.11 -1.87 14.47
C LYS A 145 -21.70 -1.84 15.06
N ASN A 146 -21.32 -0.72 15.66
CA ASN A 146 -20.05 -0.57 16.35
C ASN A 146 -19.95 -1.52 17.55
N GLY A 147 -18.73 -1.80 17.97
CA GLY A 147 -18.51 -2.60 19.17
C GLY A 147 -17.06 -2.51 19.66
N THR A 148 -16.85 -2.91 20.90
CA THR A 148 -15.56 -2.84 21.58
C THR A 148 -14.64 -3.99 21.19
N ASP A 149 -15.18 -5.14 20.81
CA ASP A 149 -14.42 -6.32 20.36
C ASP A 149 -14.26 -6.33 18.84
N LEU A 150 -13.06 -6.06 18.37
CA LEU A 150 -12.74 -6.07 16.95
C LEU A 150 -12.92 -7.46 16.31
N LYS A 151 -12.60 -8.53 17.05
CA LYS A 151 -12.69 -9.88 16.49
C LYS A 151 -14.15 -10.24 16.22
N GLU A 152 -15.01 -10.01 17.18
CA GLU A 152 -16.44 -10.24 17.08
C GLU A 152 -17.04 -9.41 15.94
N ARG A 153 -16.72 -8.12 15.88
CA ARG A 153 -17.20 -7.22 14.82
C ARG A 153 -16.67 -7.59 13.43
N PHE A 154 -15.42 -8.07 13.35
CA PHE A 154 -14.85 -8.60 12.11
C PHE A 154 -15.61 -9.83 11.62
N GLU A 155 -15.86 -10.79 12.50
CA GLU A 155 -16.59 -12.03 12.19
C GLU A 155 -18.01 -11.69 11.75
N HIS A 156 -18.73 -10.85 12.49
CA HIS A 156 -20.07 -10.41 12.16
C HIS A 156 -20.17 -9.74 10.77
N LEU A 157 -19.31 -8.75 10.48
CA LEU A 157 -19.28 -8.08 9.16
C LEU A 157 -18.97 -9.09 8.04
N THR A 158 -17.97 -9.96 8.27
CA THR A 158 -17.50 -10.89 7.24
C THR A 158 -18.55 -11.95 6.92
N ASP A 159 -19.23 -12.50 7.91
CA ASP A 159 -20.22 -13.55 7.71
C ASP A 159 -21.53 -12.99 7.15
N SER A 160 -21.93 -11.79 7.56
CA SER A 160 -23.04 -11.08 6.93
C SER A 160 -22.77 -10.80 5.45
N PHE A 161 -21.57 -10.35 5.11
CA PHE A 161 -21.22 -10.09 3.72
C PHE A 161 -21.10 -11.37 2.89
N LYS A 162 -20.59 -12.48 3.45
CA LYS A 162 -20.60 -13.79 2.79
C LYS A 162 -22.04 -14.25 2.50
N THR A 163 -22.95 -14.01 3.42
CA THR A 163 -24.38 -14.32 3.24
C THR A 163 -24.96 -13.53 2.07
N LEU A 164 -24.72 -12.23 2.00
CA LEU A 164 -25.17 -11.37 0.88
C LEU A 164 -24.60 -11.87 -0.46
N LEU A 165 -23.28 -12.18 -0.50
CA LEU A 165 -22.62 -12.75 -1.70
C LEU A 165 -23.20 -14.12 -2.08
N SER A 166 -23.59 -14.95 -1.09
CA SER A 166 -24.21 -16.25 -1.34
C SER A 166 -25.62 -16.09 -1.94
N ARG A 167 -26.46 -15.19 -1.38
CA ARG A 167 -27.79 -14.89 -1.94
C ARG A 167 -27.69 -14.42 -3.40
N ARG A 168 -26.72 -13.55 -3.71
CA ARG A 168 -26.46 -13.12 -5.09
C ARG A 168 -26.10 -14.32 -5.99
N ARG A 169 -25.18 -15.20 -5.57
CA ARG A 169 -24.81 -16.40 -6.37
C ARG A 169 -25.98 -17.35 -6.59
N ASP A 170 -26.80 -17.53 -5.57
CA ASP A 170 -27.99 -18.39 -5.66
C ASP A 170 -29.02 -17.83 -6.64
N TYR A 171 -29.26 -16.51 -6.63
CA TYR A 171 -30.09 -15.87 -7.62
C TYR A 171 -29.58 -16.04 -9.04
N LEU A 172 -28.29 -15.78 -9.28
CA LEU A 172 -27.69 -15.94 -10.62
C LEU A 172 -27.73 -17.38 -11.14
N LYS A 173 -27.75 -18.38 -10.25
CA LYS A 173 -27.83 -19.80 -10.65
C LYS A 173 -29.26 -20.32 -10.80
N LYS A 174 -30.16 -19.89 -9.94
CA LYS A 174 -31.50 -20.48 -9.77
C LYS A 174 -32.64 -19.55 -10.20
N GLY A 175 -32.38 -18.25 -10.44
CA GLY A 175 -33.37 -17.25 -10.76
C GLY A 175 -34.33 -16.89 -9.61
N ARG A 176 -34.02 -17.31 -8.37
CA ARG A 176 -34.90 -17.08 -7.20
C ARG A 176 -34.16 -16.31 -6.11
N GLY A 177 -34.89 -15.53 -5.31
CA GLY A 177 -34.33 -14.76 -4.19
C GLY A 177 -33.61 -13.49 -4.67
N PHE A 178 -34.21 -12.78 -5.62
CA PHE A 178 -33.69 -11.49 -6.06
C PHE A 178 -33.56 -10.51 -4.88
N ASN A 179 -32.47 -9.77 -4.88
CA ASN A 179 -32.26 -8.58 -4.05
C ASN A 179 -31.45 -7.55 -4.87
N GLN A 180 -31.41 -6.30 -4.41
CA GLN A 180 -30.77 -5.21 -5.16
C GLN A 180 -29.27 -5.42 -5.43
N PHE A 181 -28.59 -6.20 -4.59
CA PHE A 181 -27.17 -6.54 -4.78
C PHE A 181 -26.93 -7.45 -6.00
N CYS A 182 -27.98 -8.13 -6.48
CA CYS A 182 -27.94 -8.96 -7.69
C CYS A 182 -27.72 -8.14 -8.97
N LYS A 183 -28.04 -6.85 -8.98
CA LYS A 183 -27.83 -5.92 -10.11
C LYS A 183 -26.35 -5.60 -10.38
N ILE A 184 -25.45 -6.00 -9.51
CA ILE A 184 -24.02 -5.73 -9.66
C ILE A 184 -23.41 -6.76 -10.62
N GLU A 185 -22.99 -6.31 -11.80
CA GLU A 185 -22.37 -7.14 -12.83
C GLU A 185 -20.94 -7.54 -12.45
N GLY A 186 -20.24 -6.68 -11.75
CA GLY A 186 -18.92 -6.95 -11.22
C GLY A 186 -18.52 -5.93 -10.19
N ALA A 187 -17.74 -6.35 -9.20
CA ALA A 187 -17.27 -5.46 -8.15
C ALA A 187 -15.92 -5.87 -7.61
N PHE A 188 -15.24 -4.93 -6.97
CA PHE A 188 -14.19 -5.17 -5.99
C PHE A 188 -14.52 -4.45 -4.70
N TYR A 189 -14.04 -5.00 -3.59
CA TYR A 189 -14.37 -4.51 -2.25
C TYR A 189 -13.20 -4.59 -1.29
N SER A 190 -13.26 -3.78 -0.25
CA SER A 190 -12.32 -3.80 0.87
C SER A 190 -13.04 -3.52 2.18
N SER A 191 -12.70 -4.30 3.21
CA SER A 191 -13.15 -4.04 4.57
C SER A 191 -12.23 -3.03 5.24
N GLU A 192 -12.81 -2.05 5.92
CA GLU A 192 -12.13 -1.02 6.68
C GLU A 192 -12.56 -1.07 8.15
N TYR A 193 -11.62 -0.89 9.06
CA TYR A 193 -11.86 -0.89 10.50
C TYR A 193 -11.29 0.40 11.09
N THR A 194 -12.17 1.27 11.55
CA THR A 194 -11.80 2.51 12.24
C THR A 194 -12.10 2.39 13.73
N TYR A 195 -11.35 3.10 14.56
CA TYR A 195 -11.51 3.10 15.99
C TYR A 195 -11.86 4.50 16.48
N ASN A 196 -12.89 4.61 17.30
CA ASN A 196 -13.25 5.85 17.96
C ASN A 196 -12.65 5.86 19.38
N PRO A 197 -11.65 6.72 19.67
CA PRO A 197 -11.00 6.74 20.98
C PRO A 197 -11.92 7.26 22.11
N LYS A 198 -12.99 7.99 21.78
CA LYS A 198 -13.95 8.51 22.77
C LYS A 198 -14.90 7.42 23.26
N THR A 199 -15.50 6.66 22.34
CA THR A 199 -16.42 5.55 22.69
C THR A 199 -15.70 4.24 22.93
N LYS A 200 -14.40 4.15 22.56
CA LYS A 200 -13.59 2.93 22.59
C LYS A 200 -14.17 1.81 21.74
N GLU A 201 -14.82 2.15 20.63
CA GLU A 201 -15.47 1.21 19.74
C GLU A 201 -14.79 1.15 18.39
N TRP A 202 -14.82 -0.03 17.82
CA TRP A 202 -14.50 -0.27 16.42
C TRP A 202 -15.71 -0.03 15.54
N HIS A 203 -15.45 0.55 14.38
CA HIS A 203 -16.45 0.92 13.38
C HIS A 203 -16.12 0.21 12.06
N PRO A 204 -16.64 -1.01 11.87
CA PRO A 204 -16.34 -1.82 10.68
C PRO A 204 -17.29 -1.50 9.56
N HIS A 205 -16.74 -1.42 8.34
CA HIS A 205 -17.53 -1.25 7.13
C HIS A 205 -16.82 -1.84 5.90
N ILE A 206 -17.58 -2.07 4.84
CA ILE A 206 -17.09 -2.53 3.55
C ILE A 206 -17.37 -1.46 2.51
N HIS A 207 -16.33 -1.04 1.81
CA HIS A 207 -16.45 -0.24 0.60
C HIS A 207 -16.44 -1.14 -0.63
N ILE A 208 -17.39 -0.95 -1.52
CA ILE A 208 -17.58 -1.73 -2.73
C ILE A 208 -17.63 -0.78 -3.91
N PHE A 209 -16.74 -0.95 -4.89
CA PHE A 209 -16.89 -0.33 -6.20
C PHE A 209 -17.54 -1.34 -7.12
N GLY A 210 -18.75 -1.02 -7.61
CA GLY A 210 -19.54 -1.89 -8.45
C GLY A 210 -19.77 -1.31 -9.85
N LEU A 211 -20.00 -2.19 -10.80
CA LEU A 211 -20.52 -1.85 -12.14
C LEU A 211 -21.93 -2.41 -12.26
N ILE A 212 -22.89 -1.55 -12.63
CA ILE A 212 -24.30 -1.86 -12.74
C ILE A 212 -24.86 -1.38 -14.08
N GLU A 213 -25.87 -2.04 -14.60
CA GLU A 213 -26.68 -1.54 -15.72
C GLU A 213 -27.95 -0.84 -15.23
N GLN A 214 -28.56 -1.37 -14.16
CA GLN A 214 -29.76 -0.83 -13.53
C GLN A 214 -29.44 -0.23 -12.17
N TRP A 215 -30.10 0.86 -11.80
CA TRP A 215 -29.90 1.51 -10.51
C TRP A 215 -30.29 0.60 -9.34
N ILE A 216 -29.53 0.70 -8.26
CA ILE A 216 -29.77 0.00 -6.99
C ILE A 216 -30.65 0.89 -6.13
N GLU A 217 -31.81 0.39 -5.73
CA GLU A 217 -32.67 1.06 -4.79
C GLU A 217 -32.10 0.89 -3.37
N GLN A 218 -31.66 2.01 -2.82
CA GLN A 218 -30.91 2.00 -1.57
C GLN A 218 -31.72 1.42 -0.42
N GLN A 219 -33.00 1.82 -0.27
CA GLN A 219 -33.86 1.34 0.80
C GLN A 219 -34.02 -0.19 0.78
N GLU A 220 -34.28 -0.77 -0.38
CA GLU A 220 -34.42 -2.22 -0.51
C GLU A 220 -33.10 -2.96 -0.20
N LEU A 221 -31.95 -2.35 -0.50
CA LEU A 221 -30.66 -2.90 -0.12
C LEU A 221 -30.42 -2.79 1.39
N GLU A 222 -30.84 -1.69 2.02
CA GLU A 222 -30.82 -1.50 3.47
C GLU A 222 -31.65 -2.55 4.18
N ASP A 223 -32.88 -2.79 3.71
CA ASP A 223 -33.78 -3.81 4.26
C ASP A 223 -33.16 -5.22 4.18
N THR A 224 -32.59 -5.54 3.01
CA THR A 224 -31.86 -6.81 2.81
C THR A 224 -30.65 -6.92 3.74
N TRP A 225 -29.91 -5.82 3.92
CA TRP A 225 -28.72 -5.80 4.79
C TRP A 225 -29.10 -5.91 6.26
N HIS A 226 -30.16 -5.24 6.67
CA HIS A 226 -30.72 -5.35 8.03
C HIS A 226 -31.23 -6.76 8.34
N GLU A 227 -31.94 -7.38 7.39
CA GLU A 227 -32.38 -8.78 7.54
C GLU A 227 -31.20 -9.74 7.78
N ILE A 228 -30.07 -9.51 7.09
CA ILE A 228 -28.89 -10.36 7.23
C ILE A 228 -28.15 -10.10 8.54
N THR A 229 -27.97 -8.84 8.92
CA THR A 229 -27.15 -8.45 10.07
C THR A 229 -27.91 -8.46 11.39
N GLY A 230 -29.21 -8.20 11.35
CA GLY A 230 -30.07 -8.05 12.54
C GLY A 230 -29.82 -6.77 13.34
N ASP A 231 -28.75 -6.03 13.06
CA ASP A 231 -28.31 -4.88 13.85
C ASP A 231 -27.95 -3.63 13.04
N SER A 232 -27.98 -3.72 11.72
CA SER A 232 -27.48 -2.65 10.85
C SER A 232 -28.37 -2.38 9.64
N TYR A 233 -28.69 -1.13 9.44
CA TYR A 233 -29.47 -0.61 8.31
C TYR A 233 -28.80 0.59 7.64
N ILE A 234 -27.52 0.83 7.88
CA ILE A 234 -26.80 1.91 7.23
C ILE A 234 -26.11 1.37 5.99
N VAL A 235 -26.70 1.70 4.86
CA VAL A 235 -26.16 1.46 3.51
C VAL A 235 -26.10 2.79 2.78
N ASP A 236 -25.04 3.03 2.04
CA ASP A 236 -24.89 4.21 1.20
C ASP A 236 -24.57 3.78 -0.21
N VAL A 237 -25.37 4.25 -1.18
CA VAL A 237 -25.23 3.95 -2.61
C VAL A 237 -25.07 5.24 -3.39
N ARG A 238 -23.90 5.45 -4.00
CA ARG A 238 -23.58 6.66 -4.74
C ARG A 238 -23.09 6.36 -6.15
N ARG A 239 -23.46 7.21 -7.10
CA ARG A 239 -22.86 7.20 -8.44
C ARG A 239 -21.44 7.71 -8.37
N VAL A 240 -20.52 7.02 -9.04
CA VAL A 240 -19.15 7.51 -9.24
C VAL A 240 -19.11 8.30 -10.55
N LYS A 241 -18.83 9.59 -10.44
CA LYS A 241 -18.70 10.47 -11.61
C LYS A 241 -17.27 10.39 -12.14
N LYS A 242 -17.15 10.50 -13.48
CA LYS A 242 -15.85 10.64 -14.12
C LYS A 242 -15.32 12.05 -13.90
N GLU A 243 -14.14 12.18 -13.29
CA GLU A 243 -13.50 13.46 -13.03
C GLU A 243 -12.53 13.84 -14.14
N LYS A 244 -12.47 15.14 -14.47
CA LYS A 244 -11.57 15.66 -15.51
C LYS A 244 -10.10 15.43 -15.09
N GLY A 245 -9.32 14.75 -15.92
CA GLY A 245 -7.92 14.43 -15.67
C GLY A 245 -7.68 13.23 -14.75
N LEU A 246 -8.65 12.84 -13.92
CA LEU A 246 -8.52 11.75 -12.94
C LEU A 246 -9.35 10.49 -13.28
N GLY A 247 -10.30 10.61 -14.22
CA GLY A 247 -11.17 9.49 -14.58
C GLY A 247 -12.01 9.01 -13.39
N TYR A 248 -11.92 7.73 -13.08
CA TYR A 248 -12.59 7.10 -11.93
C TYR A 248 -11.66 6.86 -10.72
N THR A 249 -10.46 7.44 -10.75
CA THR A 249 -9.41 7.20 -9.74
C THR A 249 -9.89 7.46 -8.32
N ASN A 250 -10.63 8.55 -8.07
CA ASN A 250 -11.10 8.88 -6.73
C ASN A 250 -12.10 7.83 -6.20
N GLY A 251 -13.07 7.38 -7.03
CA GLY A 251 -14.00 6.33 -6.64
C GLY A 251 -13.32 4.98 -6.37
N VAL A 252 -12.34 4.62 -7.20
CA VAL A 252 -11.54 3.40 -7.00
C VAL A 252 -10.68 3.52 -5.76
N SER A 253 -10.08 4.70 -5.51
CA SER A 253 -9.24 4.96 -4.34
C SER A 253 -10.02 4.84 -3.04
N GLU A 254 -11.32 5.17 -3.03
CA GLU A 254 -12.17 5.05 -1.84
C GLU A 254 -12.18 3.61 -1.31
N VAL A 255 -12.24 2.62 -2.19
CA VAL A 255 -12.23 1.20 -1.80
C VAL A 255 -10.86 0.74 -1.33
N PHE A 256 -9.78 1.26 -1.94
CA PHE A 256 -8.42 0.86 -1.57
C PHE A 256 -7.80 1.74 -0.48
N LYS A 257 -8.59 2.56 0.21
CA LYS A 257 -8.17 3.12 1.50
C LYS A 257 -7.72 1.98 2.41
N TYR A 258 -6.78 2.26 3.28
CA TYR A 258 -6.18 1.23 4.14
C TYR A 258 -7.25 0.51 4.97
N ALA A 259 -7.11 -0.80 5.11
CA ALA A 259 -7.96 -1.59 6.03
C ALA A 259 -7.95 -1.04 7.47
N LEU A 260 -6.89 -0.31 7.85
CA LEU A 260 -6.76 0.42 9.10
C LEU A 260 -6.39 1.88 8.83
N LYS A 261 -7.13 2.83 9.42
CA LYS A 261 -6.79 4.27 9.36
C LYS A 261 -5.65 4.58 10.34
N PHE A 262 -4.42 4.27 9.96
CA PHE A 262 -3.22 4.49 10.79
C PHE A 262 -3.10 5.91 11.37
N GLY A 263 -3.74 6.92 10.75
CA GLY A 263 -3.75 8.29 11.25
C GLY A 263 -4.58 8.48 12.51
N ALA A 264 -5.57 7.63 12.73
CA ALA A 264 -6.50 7.69 13.85
C ALA A 264 -6.25 6.60 14.90
N LEU A 265 -5.40 5.61 14.61
CA LEU A 265 -5.07 4.51 15.52
C LEU A 265 -3.80 4.82 16.30
N SER A 266 -3.80 4.48 17.59
CA SER A 266 -2.58 4.37 18.37
C SER A 266 -1.74 3.18 17.90
N VAL A 267 -0.46 3.11 18.32
CA VAL A 267 0.41 1.98 17.97
C VAL A 267 -0.07 0.68 18.64
N GLU A 268 -0.67 0.77 19.83
CA GLU A 268 -1.27 -0.34 20.58
C GLU A 268 -2.49 -0.89 19.82
N ASN A 269 -3.44 -0.03 19.45
CA ASN A 269 -4.63 -0.42 18.70
C ASN A 269 -4.28 -0.99 17.32
N THR A 270 -3.23 -0.46 16.69
CA THR A 270 -2.71 -1.00 15.43
C THR A 270 -2.16 -2.42 15.62
N TRP A 271 -1.47 -2.68 16.72
CA TRP A 271 -0.95 -4.00 17.06
C TRP A 271 -2.08 -4.99 17.37
N GLU A 272 -3.09 -4.58 18.14
CA GLU A 272 -4.29 -5.39 18.40
C GLU A 272 -5.01 -5.76 17.10
N ALA A 273 -5.29 -4.78 16.25
CA ALA A 273 -5.91 -5.01 14.97
C ALA A 273 -5.08 -5.95 14.07
N PHE A 274 -3.76 -5.80 14.08
CA PHE A 274 -2.88 -6.69 13.34
C PHE A 274 -2.98 -8.15 13.81
N LYS A 275 -3.01 -8.40 15.13
CA LYS A 275 -3.13 -9.75 15.67
C LYS A 275 -4.42 -10.44 15.21
N ILE A 276 -5.51 -9.70 15.13
CA ILE A 276 -6.85 -10.20 14.75
C ILE A 276 -6.96 -10.36 13.23
N LEU A 277 -6.51 -9.37 12.45
CA LEU A 277 -6.75 -9.29 11.01
C LEU A 277 -5.67 -9.97 10.16
N LYS A 278 -4.52 -10.30 10.73
CA LYS A 278 -3.43 -10.97 10.01
C LYS A 278 -3.88 -12.30 9.44
N GLY A 279 -3.64 -12.50 8.12
CA GLY A 279 -4.05 -13.71 7.41
C GLY A 279 -5.52 -13.76 7.03
N LYS A 280 -6.32 -12.78 7.44
CA LYS A 280 -7.72 -12.68 7.05
C LYS A 280 -7.87 -12.02 5.67
N ARG A 281 -8.92 -12.40 4.95
CA ARG A 281 -9.25 -11.84 3.64
C ARG A 281 -10.02 -10.54 3.81
N LEU A 282 -9.36 -9.40 3.63
CA LEU A 282 -9.95 -8.08 3.78
C LEU A 282 -10.38 -7.44 2.46
N THR A 283 -9.98 -8.01 1.34
CA THR A 283 -10.30 -7.51 0.00
C THR A 283 -10.74 -8.65 -0.90
N GLY A 284 -11.55 -8.34 -1.89
CA GLY A 284 -11.96 -9.32 -2.89
C GLY A 284 -12.59 -8.67 -4.11
N SER A 285 -12.95 -9.52 -5.08
CA SER A 285 -13.64 -9.10 -6.31
C SER A 285 -14.50 -10.23 -6.86
N PHE A 286 -15.50 -9.86 -7.65
CA PHE A 286 -16.38 -10.80 -8.33
C PHE A 286 -16.90 -10.26 -9.67
N GLY A 287 -17.52 -11.11 -10.49
CA GLY A 287 -18.11 -10.75 -11.78
C GLY A 287 -17.07 -10.17 -12.75
N LEU A 288 -17.42 -9.16 -13.51
CA LEU A 288 -16.57 -8.52 -14.53
C LEU A 288 -15.23 -7.97 -14.00
N LEU A 289 -15.15 -7.71 -12.69
CA LEU A 289 -13.95 -7.21 -12.03
C LEU A 289 -13.15 -8.30 -11.30
N HIS A 290 -13.55 -9.59 -11.49
CA HIS A 290 -12.80 -10.70 -10.92
C HIS A 290 -11.46 -10.92 -11.64
N GLY A 291 -10.45 -11.39 -10.91
CA GLY A 291 -9.17 -11.84 -11.48
C GLY A 291 -8.19 -10.73 -11.87
N VAL A 292 -8.42 -9.47 -11.47
CA VAL A 292 -7.44 -8.41 -11.66
C VAL A 292 -6.19 -8.72 -10.83
N LYS A 293 -5.10 -9.08 -11.51
CA LYS A 293 -3.82 -9.39 -10.85
C LYS A 293 -3.10 -8.11 -10.45
N LEU A 294 -2.72 -8.02 -9.19
CA LEU A 294 -1.82 -6.96 -8.71
C LEU A 294 -0.38 -7.32 -9.09
N PRO A 295 0.47 -6.33 -9.42
CA PRO A 295 1.87 -6.60 -9.71
C PRO A 295 2.59 -7.08 -8.44
N GLU A 296 3.46 -8.07 -8.59
CA GLU A 296 4.33 -8.54 -7.49
C GLU A 296 5.33 -7.46 -7.09
N ASN A 297 5.87 -6.77 -8.08
CA ASN A 297 6.75 -5.62 -7.88
C ASN A 297 5.91 -4.35 -7.66
N LEU A 298 6.10 -3.72 -6.50
CA LEU A 298 5.44 -2.47 -6.12
C LEU A 298 6.15 -1.21 -6.64
N ALA A 299 7.26 -1.33 -7.37
CA ALA A 299 7.94 -0.21 -8.02
C ALA A 299 7.13 0.34 -9.22
N ASP A 300 7.45 1.56 -9.66
CA ASP A 300 6.85 2.13 -10.86
C ASP A 300 7.30 1.35 -12.10
N ASP A 301 6.42 1.20 -13.06
CA ASP A 301 6.74 0.55 -14.33
C ASP A 301 7.68 1.47 -15.15
N VAL A 302 8.82 0.93 -15.53
CA VAL A 302 9.85 1.63 -16.31
C VAL A 302 10.04 1.02 -17.72
N SER A 303 9.30 -0.02 -18.07
CA SER A 303 9.47 -0.75 -19.33
C SER A 303 9.41 0.13 -20.60
N SER A 304 8.63 1.20 -20.55
CA SER A 304 8.52 2.19 -21.65
C SER A 304 9.60 3.29 -21.64
N THR A 305 10.55 3.23 -20.70
CA THR A 305 11.56 4.28 -20.48
C THR A 305 12.98 3.75 -20.38
N ASP A 306 13.20 2.47 -20.71
CA ASP A 306 14.51 1.81 -20.55
C ASP A 306 15.60 2.41 -21.44
N ASP A 307 15.24 2.99 -22.59
CA ASP A 307 16.16 3.59 -23.55
C ASP A 307 16.31 5.11 -23.36
N LEU A 308 15.73 5.69 -22.28
CA LEU A 308 15.82 7.14 -22.03
C LEU A 308 16.92 7.47 -21.02
N PRO A 309 17.64 8.60 -21.20
CA PRO A 309 18.58 9.09 -20.20
C PRO A 309 17.84 9.53 -18.94
N TYR A 310 18.45 9.30 -17.79
CA TYR A 310 17.83 9.64 -16.50
C TYR A 310 18.85 10.07 -15.44
N LEU A 311 18.35 10.79 -14.45
CA LEU A 311 19.06 11.09 -13.22
C LEU A 311 18.60 10.12 -12.14
N GLU A 312 19.52 9.29 -11.62
CA GLU A 312 19.25 8.51 -10.40
C GLU A 312 19.28 9.43 -9.19
N MET A 313 18.29 9.27 -8.31
CA MET A 313 18.15 10.03 -7.07
C MET A 313 17.90 9.06 -5.93
N LEU A 314 18.89 8.89 -5.04
CA LEU A 314 18.77 8.06 -3.84
C LEU A 314 18.43 8.91 -2.64
N TYR A 315 17.30 8.64 -2.02
CA TYR A 315 16.84 9.27 -0.79
C TYR A 315 17.00 8.31 0.39
N LYS A 316 17.48 8.84 1.52
CA LYS A 316 17.60 8.14 2.81
C LYS A 316 16.64 8.75 3.83
N PHE A 317 15.92 7.89 4.56
CA PHE A 317 15.03 8.34 5.63
C PHE A 317 15.82 8.81 6.86
N VAL A 318 15.45 9.97 7.37
CA VAL A 318 15.97 10.55 8.61
C VAL A 318 14.86 10.62 9.64
N PHE A 319 15.01 9.86 10.73
CA PHE A 319 14.06 9.84 11.83
C PHE A 319 14.36 10.98 12.81
N ALA A 320 13.43 11.93 12.94
CA ALA A 320 13.53 13.08 13.81
C ALA A 320 12.12 13.48 14.29
N LYS A 321 11.98 14.56 15.09
CA LYS A 321 10.67 15.11 15.49
C LYS A 321 9.80 15.42 14.26
N LYS A 322 10.42 15.95 13.18
CA LYS A 322 9.85 16.06 11.84
C LYS A 322 10.70 15.17 10.92
N SER A 323 10.30 13.92 10.69
CA SER A 323 11.04 13.00 9.84
C SER A 323 10.90 13.37 8.37
N TYR A 324 11.95 13.15 7.60
CA TYR A 324 12.03 13.46 6.18
C TYR A 324 12.91 12.45 5.44
N TYR A 325 12.88 12.52 4.12
CA TYR A 325 13.86 11.86 3.28
C TYR A 325 14.90 12.87 2.78
N ASP A 326 16.16 12.55 2.98
CA ASP A 326 17.29 13.33 2.53
C ASP A 326 17.82 12.75 1.21
N LEU A 327 18.10 13.63 0.24
CA LEU A 327 18.70 13.25 -1.04
C LEU A 327 20.22 13.06 -0.86
N VAL A 328 20.66 11.81 -0.89
CA VAL A 328 22.06 11.47 -0.55
C VAL A 328 22.95 11.23 -1.76
N ILE A 329 22.38 10.81 -2.89
CA ILE A 329 23.13 10.53 -4.13
C ILE A 329 22.32 11.00 -5.33
N THR A 330 23.00 11.65 -6.28
CA THR A 330 22.52 11.91 -7.64
C THR A 330 23.53 11.40 -8.63
N ARG A 331 23.08 10.71 -9.70
CA ARG A 331 23.95 10.20 -10.77
C ARG A 331 23.25 10.29 -12.12
N HIS A 332 23.89 10.94 -13.10
CA HIS A 332 23.44 10.88 -14.47
C HIS A 332 23.75 9.52 -15.08
N VAL A 333 22.79 8.97 -15.81
CA VAL A 333 22.92 7.70 -16.52
C VAL A 333 22.42 7.92 -17.94
N GLU A 334 23.34 7.76 -18.89
CA GLU A 334 23.00 7.73 -20.32
C GLU A 334 22.56 6.31 -20.71
N PRO A 335 21.63 6.16 -21.66
CA PRO A 335 21.28 4.86 -22.19
C PRO A 335 22.51 4.24 -22.85
N GLN A 336 22.79 2.98 -22.53
CA GLN A 336 23.80 2.23 -23.29
C GLN A 336 23.26 2.10 -24.72
N ALA A 337 24.03 2.61 -25.70
CA ALA A 337 23.72 2.34 -27.09
C ALA A 337 23.59 0.81 -27.26
N ARG A 338 22.45 0.35 -27.74
CA ARG A 338 22.34 -1.03 -28.19
C ARG A 338 23.39 -1.19 -29.27
N HIS A 339 24.46 -1.93 -28.99
CA HIS A 339 25.30 -2.44 -30.06
C HIS A 339 24.39 -3.41 -30.81
N ASP A 340 23.87 -2.93 -31.93
CA ASP A 340 23.20 -3.78 -32.92
C ASP A 340 24.27 -4.76 -33.40
N ASN A 341 24.28 -5.95 -32.85
CA ASN A 341 25.07 -7.08 -33.31
C ASN A 341 24.49 -7.62 -34.64
N GLU A 342 24.06 -6.76 -35.56
CA GLU A 342 23.73 -7.16 -36.94
C GLU A 342 24.96 -7.51 -37.78
N ALA A 343 26.17 -7.23 -37.27
CA ALA A 343 27.39 -7.54 -38.00
C ALA A 343 27.98 -8.94 -37.73
N ASP A 344 27.52 -9.66 -36.71
CA ASP A 344 28.05 -10.99 -36.30
C ASP A 344 27.23 -12.18 -36.77
N GLU A 345 26.02 -12.02 -37.31
CA GLU A 345 25.23 -13.14 -37.85
C GLU A 345 25.76 -13.67 -39.21
N LEU A 346 26.65 -12.97 -39.88
CA LEU A 346 27.23 -13.42 -41.15
C LEU A 346 28.54 -14.20 -41.03
N ARG A 347 29.08 -14.45 -39.84
CA ARG A 347 30.32 -15.23 -39.62
C ARG A 347 30.17 -16.53 -38.80
N GLY A 348 28.99 -16.96 -38.49
CA GLY A 348 28.76 -18.10 -37.57
C GLY A 348 28.23 -19.38 -38.19
N GLN A 349 28.59 -19.73 -39.42
CA GLN A 349 28.44 -21.13 -39.89
C GLN A 349 29.77 -21.85 -39.76
N ARG A 350 30.06 -22.39 -38.60
CA ARG A 350 30.85 -23.61 -38.26
C ARG A 350 31.38 -23.48 -36.83
N GLY A 351 30.90 -24.40 -35.95
CA GLY A 351 31.53 -24.60 -34.64
C GLY A 351 30.54 -24.93 -33.52
N GLU A 352 30.68 -26.07 -33.02
CA GLU A 352 29.85 -26.79 -32.03
C GLU A 352 29.49 -26.00 -30.76
N VAL A 353 28.29 -26.25 -30.29
CA VAL A 353 27.66 -25.64 -29.10
C VAL A 353 28.20 -26.31 -27.83
N GLU A 354 28.92 -25.57 -27.02
CA GLU A 354 29.17 -25.92 -25.63
C GLU A 354 28.30 -25.06 -24.70
N LEU A 355 27.34 -25.71 -24.01
CA LEU A 355 26.42 -25.09 -23.07
C LEU A 355 27.16 -24.74 -21.77
N SER A 356 27.62 -23.52 -21.63
CA SER A 356 28.10 -23.04 -20.33
C SER A 356 26.97 -22.43 -19.51
N LYS A 357 26.75 -23.03 -18.35
CA LYS A 357 25.81 -22.60 -17.30
C LYS A 357 26.11 -21.17 -16.84
N ARG A 358 25.25 -20.20 -17.17
CA ARG A 358 25.32 -18.85 -16.59
C ARG A 358 24.94 -18.92 -15.13
N LYS A 359 25.91 -18.74 -14.25
CA LYS A 359 25.74 -18.50 -12.80
C LYS A 359 24.94 -17.22 -12.58
N LYS A 360 23.88 -17.32 -11.81
CA LYS A 360 23.15 -16.15 -11.26
C LYS A 360 24.15 -15.33 -10.44
N GLN A 361 24.49 -14.13 -10.91
CA GLN A 361 25.26 -13.19 -10.10
C GLN A 361 24.38 -12.65 -8.96
N HIS A 362 24.67 -13.10 -7.78
CA HIS A 362 24.13 -12.54 -6.53
C HIS A 362 24.89 -11.22 -6.28
N TRP A 363 24.19 -10.09 -6.36
CA TRP A 363 24.75 -8.81 -5.95
C TRP A 363 24.95 -8.81 -4.44
N GLN A 364 26.17 -9.06 -4.00
CA GLN A 364 26.58 -8.77 -2.63
C GLN A 364 26.85 -7.27 -2.53
N VAL A 365 26.20 -6.61 -1.57
CA VAL A 365 26.52 -5.23 -1.17
C VAL A 365 27.98 -5.25 -0.69
N PRO A 366 28.90 -4.40 -1.22
CA PRO A 366 30.26 -4.37 -0.74
C PRO A 366 30.28 -4.03 0.76
N PRO A 367 31.17 -4.64 1.55
CA PRO A 367 31.27 -4.36 2.98
C PRO A 367 31.62 -2.89 3.18
N LEU A 368 30.83 -2.22 4.01
CA LEU A 368 31.09 -0.84 4.43
C LEU A 368 32.49 -0.76 5.06
N THR A 369 33.40 -0.05 4.42
CA THR A 369 34.69 0.30 4.99
C THR A 369 34.46 0.99 6.32
N ARG A 370 34.98 0.42 7.41
CA ARG A 370 34.90 0.99 8.76
C ARG A 370 35.58 2.37 8.77
N VAL A 371 34.79 3.43 8.72
CA VAL A 371 35.26 4.75 9.10
C VAL A 371 35.30 4.79 10.63
N ARG A 372 36.48 4.90 11.20
CA ARG A 372 36.67 5.13 12.66
C ARG A 372 36.07 6.48 13.03
N VAL A 373 34.88 6.49 13.58
CA VAL A 373 34.31 7.65 14.24
C VAL A 373 34.92 7.73 15.64
N ARG A 374 35.72 8.76 15.89
CA ARG A 374 36.21 9.08 17.25
C ARG A 374 35.00 9.47 18.09
N GLN A 375 34.66 8.65 19.07
CA GLN A 375 33.63 8.95 20.08
C GLN A 375 34.07 10.14 20.92
N ARG A 376 33.34 11.23 20.91
CA ARG A 376 33.33 12.27 21.96
C ARG A 376 32.19 11.96 22.91
N ILE A 377 32.54 11.40 24.08
CA ILE A 377 31.62 11.21 25.20
C ILE A 377 31.36 12.57 25.84
N ARG A 378 30.15 13.07 25.80
CA ARG A 378 29.66 14.11 26.69
C ARG A 378 28.74 13.47 27.73
N ARG A 379 29.18 13.51 28.99
CA ARG A 379 28.34 13.17 30.14
C ARG A 379 27.23 14.20 30.27
N TRP A 380 26.01 13.77 30.33
CA TRP A 380 24.86 14.51 30.87
C TRP A 380 24.10 13.58 31.79
N ASP A 381 23.95 14.06 33.01
CA ASP A 381 23.23 13.56 34.17
C ASP A 381 22.31 12.32 33.97
N GLY A 382 22.77 11.18 34.46
CA GLY A 382 21.97 10.14 35.06
C GLY A 382 21.48 8.98 34.18
N TYR A 383 21.60 8.99 32.84
CA TYR A 383 21.22 7.85 32.01
C TYR A 383 22.25 7.58 30.91
N MET A 384 22.88 6.40 30.99
CA MET A 384 23.79 5.90 29.97
C MET A 384 23.00 5.30 28.81
N CYS A 385 22.94 5.97 27.65
CA CYS A 385 22.57 5.34 26.39
C CYS A 385 23.83 5.00 25.61
N VAL A 386 24.08 3.71 25.42
CA VAL A 386 25.09 3.22 24.51
C VAL A 386 24.47 3.15 23.12
N LEU A 387 24.97 3.96 22.20
CA LEU A 387 24.65 3.86 20.77
C LEU A 387 25.72 2.99 20.10
N HIS A 388 25.30 1.85 19.57
CA HIS A 388 26.07 1.07 18.60
C HIS A 388 25.80 1.54 17.17
#